data_3fcdff1711f9781e1adc6818947c225f
#
_entry.id   3fcdff1711f9781e1adc6818947c225f
#
_cell.length_a   1.000
_cell.length_b   1.000
_cell.length_c   1.000
_cell.angle_alpha   90.00
_cell.angle_beta   90.00
_cell.angle_gamma   90.00
#
_symmetry.space_group_name_H-M   'P 1'
#
loop_
_entity.id
_entity.type
_entity.pdbx_description
1 polymer ?
#
loop_
_entity_poly.entity_id
_entity_poly.type
_entity_poly.pdbx_seq_one_letter_code
_entity_poly.pdbx_strand_id
1 'polypeptide(L)'
;MEHFAAIDVSLELSSVCVVDGTGKIVSEAKVASEPEALVKYFRESGLAYTRIGLEAGPMSQWLHAGLSTAGFEVVLLETRHVKAALGAMTMKTDRNDARGMAQMIRMGWFRPVHAKAILTQEIRALLVARKQLQARLNDLELCLRGILRGFGLKLGDVGKGRFERRVRELVAGQATLESLAEPMLRARAALRGEYAALHREVLRIVRNDAVCRRLMTVPGVGAIVAVTFKAAVDDPGRFKHSRDVGAHFGLTPKRHQSGEVDRSGHISKTGDAQVRTVLFEAAHVMLLRVQRFSALKAWALRVARTRGLKRAKVALARKLAVVLHRLWADGTEFRWSREAAASA
;
A
#
# COMPACT_ATOMS: atom_id res chain seq x y z
N MET A 1 6.83 31.89 22.77
CA MET A 1 7.70 30.69 23.01
C MET A 1 7.20 29.57 22.10
N GLU A 2 8.08 28.87 21.40
CA GLU A 2 7.68 27.79 20.49
C GLU A 2 7.36 26.51 21.29
N HIS A 3 6.27 25.84 20.92
CA HIS A 3 5.90 24.54 21.52
C HIS A 3 5.72 23.48 20.45
N PHE A 4 6.16 22.28 20.76
CA PHE A 4 6.08 21.10 19.91
C PHE A 4 5.34 20.00 20.66
N ALA A 5 4.38 19.37 20.01
CA ALA A 5 3.61 18.31 20.62
C ALA A 5 3.71 17.00 19.85
N ALA A 6 3.67 15.90 20.55
CA ALA A 6 3.53 14.58 19.96
C ALA A 6 2.34 13.83 20.56
N ILE A 7 1.70 13.04 19.70
CA ILE A 7 0.57 12.18 20.06
C ILE A 7 0.97 10.74 19.75
N ASP A 8 1.11 9.94 20.79
CA ASP A 8 1.19 8.47 20.65
C ASP A 8 -0.22 7.90 20.67
N VAL A 9 -0.67 7.46 19.49
CA VAL A 9 -2.07 7.14 19.21
C VAL A 9 -2.38 5.71 19.64
N SER A 10 -3.29 5.57 20.60
CA SER A 10 -3.94 4.31 21.00
C SER A 10 -5.43 4.33 20.62
N LEU A 11 -6.12 3.21 20.79
CA LEU A 11 -7.51 3.07 20.32
C LEU A 11 -8.48 4.02 21.05
N GLU A 12 -8.38 4.10 22.36
CA GLU A 12 -9.31 4.89 23.20
C GLU A 12 -8.68 6.18 23.71
N LEU A 13 -7.47 6.09 24.27
CA LEU A 13 -6.77 7.22 24.88
C LEU A 13 -5.36 7.35 24.32
N SER A 14 -5.08 8.44 23.64
CA SER A 14 -3.76 8.80 23.16
C SER A 14 -2.92 9.49 24.23
N SER A 15 -1.63 9.19 24.29
CA SER A 15 -0.68 9.90 25.15
C SER A 15 -0.15 11.12 24.43
N VAL A 16 -0.33 12.28 25.00
CA VAL A 16 0.15 13.57 24.49
C VAL A 16 1.32 14.04 25.34
N CYS A 17 2.39 14.51 24.68
CA CYS A 17 3.51 15.19 25.32
C CYS A 17 3.78 16.50 24.59
N VAL A 18 3.89 17.58 25.34
CA VAL A 18 4.22 18.93 24.86
C VAL A 18 5.57 19.34 25.43
N VAL A 19 6.46 19.81 24.57
CA VAL A 19 7.77 20.35 24.95
C VAL A 19 7.93 21.80 24.43
N ASP A 20 8.70 22.60 25.14
CA ASP A 20 9.11 23.93 24.68
C ASP A 20 10.31 23.86 23.71
N GLY A 21 10.73 25.02 23.20
CA GLY A 21 11.89 25.13 22.29
C GLY A 21 13.22 24.63 22.88
N THR A 22 13.34 24.58 24.23
CA THR A 22 14.54 24.02 24.91
C THR A 22 14.47 22.50 25.05
N GLY A 23 13.28 21.90 24.87
CA GLY A 23 13.04 20.47 25.04
C GLY A 23 12.54 20.09 26.43
N LYS A 24 12.24 21.08 27.28
CA LYS A 24 11.63 20.83 28.59
C LYS A 24 10.16 20.47 28.40
N ILE A 25 9.70 19.45 29.13
CA ILE A 25 8.31 19.03 29.12
C ILE A 25 7.45 20.12 29.79
N VAL A 26 6.47 20.62 29.06
CA VAL A 26 5.51 21.64 29.51
C VAL A 26 4.24 20.98 30.00
N SER A 27 3.74 19.96 29.28
CA SER A 27 2.51 19.26 29.62
C SER A 27 2.53 17.83 29.14
N GLU A 28 1.87 16.96 29.86
CA GLU A 28 1.60 15.58 29.50
C GLU A 28 0.17 15.22 29.89
N ALA A 29 -0.56 14.56 29.01
CA ALA A 29 -1.92 14.13 29.25
C ALA A 29 -2.26 12.85 28.51
N LYS A 30 -3.30 12.17 29.01
CA LYS A 30 -4.05 11.19 28.21
C LYS A 30 -5.34 11.85 27.73
N VAL A 31 -5.56 11.84 26.44
CA VAL A 31 -6.69 12.48 25.78
C VAL A 31 -7.42 11.44 24.93
N ALA A 32 -8.75 11.50 24.87
CA ALA A 32 -9.52 10.61 24.01
C ALA A 32 -9.01 10.71 22.56
N SER A 33 -8.89 9.54 21.91
CA SER A 33 -8.36 9.42 20.55
C SER A 33 -9.41 9.86 19.50
N GLU A 34 -9.95 11.06 19.71
CA GLU A 34 -10.95 11.72 18.88
C GLU A 34 -10.46 13.10 18.47
N PRO A 35 -10.67 13.53 17.20
CA PRO A 35 -10.21 14.85 16.74
C PRO A 35 -10.71 15.99 17.63
N GLU A 36 -11.98 15.97 18.02
CA GLU A 36 -12.61 17.01 18.81
C GLU A 36 -11.98 17.14 20.22
N ALA A 37 -11.70 16.02 20.84
CA ALA A 37 -11.06 15.97 22.16
C ALA A 37 -9.62 16.48 22.11
N LEU A 38 -8.85 16.09 21.11
CA LEU A 38 -7.49 16.57 20.89
C LEU A 38 -7.47 18.07 20.55
N VAL A 39 -8.36 18.53 19.66
CA VAL A 39 -8.51 19.96 19.34
C VAL A 39 -8.84 20.77 20.58
N LYS A 40 -9.79 20.30 21.41
CA LYS A 40 -10.16 20.93 22.68
C LYS A 40 -8.95 21.04 23.60
N TYR A 41 -8.25 19.94 23.83
CA TYR A 41 -7.04 19.90 24.67
C TYR A 41 -5.99 20.93 24.21
N PHE A 42 -5.66 20.97 22.92
CA PHE A 42 -4.64 21.89 22.40
C PHE A 42 -5.09 23.36 22.46
N ARG A 43 -6.37 23.67 22.28
CA ARG A 43 -6.90 25.04 22.40
C ARG A 43 -6.97 25.50 23.83
N GLU A 44 -7.43 24.66 24.74
CA GLU A 44 -7.55 25.00 26.17
C GLU A 44 -6.21 25.19 26.87
N SER A 45 -5.13 24.61 26.32
CA SER A 45 -3.77 24.84 26.85
C SER A 45 -3.30 26.29 26.74
N GLY A 46 -3.89 27.10 25.83
CA GLY A 46 -3.47 28.47 25.56
C GLY A 46 -2.07 28.60 24.91
N LEU A 47 -1.45 27.49 24.50
CA LEU A 47 -0.10 27.44 23.94
C LEU A 47 -0.13 27.64 22.42
N ALA A 48 0.88 28.33 21.88
CA ALA A 48 1.11 28.42 20.44
C ALA A 48 1.95 27.21 20.00
N TYR A 49 1.37 26.33 19.22
CA TYR A 49 2.04 25.12 18.70
C TYR A 49 2.69 25.39 17.35
N THR A 50 4.01 25.23 17.27
CA THR A 50 4.75 25.30 16.01
C THR A 50 4.47 24.07 15.17
N ARG A 51 4.34 22.89 15.82
CA ARG A 51 4.05 21.62 15.12
C ARG A 51 3.53 20.57 16.08
N ILE A 52 2.53 19.81 15.60
CA ILE A 52 2.01 18.60 16.26
C ILE A 52 2.32 17.40 15.39
N GLY A 53 2.90 16.35 15.97
CA GLY A 53 3.18 15.13 15.24
C GLY A 53 2.50 13.92 15.82
N LEU A 54 2.18 12.96 14.95
CA LEU A 54 1.66 11.65 15.34
C LEU A 54 2.23 10.56 14.46
N GLU A 55 2.43 9.36 15.03
CA GLU A 55 2.96 8.24 14.26
C GLU A 55 1.93 7.76 13.22
N ALA A 56 2.40 7.43 12.01
CA ALA A 56 1.55 6.90 10.95
C ALA A 56 1.02 5.51 11.31
N GLY A 57 -0.25 5.44 11.69
CA GLY A 57 -0.98 4.24 12.13
C GLY A 57 -2.42 4.22 11.62
N PRO A 58 -3.25 3.26 12.06
CA PRO A 58 -4.62 3.10 11.56
C PRO A 58 -5.50 4.34 11.70
N MET A 59 -5.46 5.04 12.84
CA MET A 59 -6.27 6.24 13.11
C MET A 59 -5.59 7.54 12.69
N SER A 60 -4.32 7.51 12.34
CA SER A 60 -3.50 8.70 12.14
C SER A 60 -3.99 9.63 11.04
N GLN A 61 -4.56 9.10 9.95
CA GLN A 61 -5.09 9.91 8.85
C GLN A 61 -6.32 10.72 9.29
N TRP A 62 -7.21 10.11 10.04
CA TRP A 62 -8.42 10.74 10.56
C TRP A 62 -8.09 11.83 11.59
N LEU A 63 -7.23 11.52 12.57
CA LEU A 63 -6.78 12.49 13.55
C LEU A 63 -6.01 13.65 12.92
N HIS A 64 -5.12 13.35 11.95
CA HIS A 64 -4.43 14.37 11.17
C HIS A 64 -5.41 15.30 10.46
N ALA A 65 -6.42 14.76 9.77
CA ALA A 65 -7.41 15.56 9.05
C ALA A 65 -8.19 16.49 10.01
N GLY A 66 -8.65 15.97 11.16
CA GLY A 66 -9.38 16.76 12.14
C GLY A 66 -8.55 17.89 12.76
N LEU A 67 -7.32 17.60 13.18
CA LEU A 67 -6.40 18.60 13.72
C LEU A 67 -6.00 19.66 12.68
N SER A 68 -5.71 19.23 11.44
CA SER A 68 -5.36 20.16 10.35
C SER A 68 -6.54 21.07 9.98
N THR A 69 -7.77 20.53 9.95
CA THR A 69 -8.98 21.33 9.73
C THR A 69 -9.21 22.35 10.84
N ALA A 70 -8.79 22.05 12.06
CA ALA A 70 -8.83 22.97 13.20
C ALA A 70 -7.74 24.07 13.17
N GLY A 71 -6.84 24.03 12.16
CA GLY A 71 -5.81 25.04 11.92
C GLY A 71 -4.44 24.72 12.52
N PHE A 72 -4.21 23.50 13.05
CA PHE A 72 -2.89 23.12 13.55
C PHE A 72 -1.97 22.65 12.43
N GLU A 73 -0.66 22.96 12.53
CA GLU A 73 0.37 22.34 11.69
C GLU A 73 0.63 20.91 12.18
N VAL A 74 0.16 19.92 11.43
CA VAL A 74 0.23 18.52 11.82
C VAL A 74 1.11 17.73 10.85
N VAL A 75 1.96 16.85 11.38
CA VAL A 75 2.82 15.96 10.61
C VAL A 75 2.63 14.51 11.01
N LEU A 76 2.59 13.63 10.01
CA LEU A 76 2.65 12.18 10.22
C LEU A 76 4.10 11.72 10.19
N LEU A 77 4.54 10.96 11.20
CA LEU A 77 5.88 10.42 11.33
C LEU A 77 5.95 9.00 10.80
N GLU A 78 7.03 8.66 10.07
CA GLU A 78 7.25 7.29 9.58
C GLU A 78 7.53 6.35 10.76
N THR A 79 6.67 5.35 10.97
CA THR A 79 6.73 4.34 12.03
C THR A 79 8.11 3.68 12.15
N ARG A 80 8.78 3.36 11.05
CA ARG A 80 10.10 2.74 11.08
C ARG A 80 11.18 3.67 11.60
N HIS A 81 11.08 4.94 11.27
CA HIS A 81 12.02 5.95 11.74
C HIS A 81 11.82 6.20 13.23
N VAL A 82 10.57 6.37 13.69
CA VAL A 82 10.22 6.49 15.11
C VAL A 82 10.71 5.26 15.88
N LYS A 83 10.38 4.05 15.43
CA LYS A 83 10.83 2.81 16.07
C LYS A 83 12.34 2.70 16.15
N ALA A 84 13.07 3.11 15.13
CA ALA A 84 14.54 3.07 15.13
C ALA A 84 15.14 4.12 16.09
N ALA A 85 14.58 5.33 16.11
CA ALA A 85 15.02 6.41 16.99
C ALA A 85 14.79 6.10 18.47
N LEU A 86 13.61 5.55 18.79
CA LEU A 86 13.21 5.21 20.15
C LEU A 86 13.66 3.80 20.59
N GLY A 87 14.21 3.01 19.67
CA GLY A 87 14.61 1.62 19.94
C GLY A 87 15.72 1.43 20.98
N ALA A 88 16.47 2.48 21.29
CA ALA A 88 17.48 2.49 22.35
C ALA A 88 16.91 2.76 23.75
N MET A 89 15.62 3.14 23.86
CA MET A 89 14.99 3.36 25.15
C MET A 89 14.79 2.03 25.89
N THR A 90 15.27 1.93 27.11
CA THR A 90 15.18 0.73 27.94
C THR A 90 13.74 0.47 28.46
N MET A 91 12.95 1.53 28.61
CA MET A 91 11.55 1.46 29.08
C MET A 91 10.61 1.96 28.01
N LYS A 92 9.90 1.04 27.38
CA LYS A 92 8.87 1.33 26.39
C LYS A 92 7.52 1.49 27.08
N THR A 93 6.97 2.70 27.03
CA THR A 93 5.60 3.04 27.45
C THR A 93 5.08 4.10 26.48
N ASP A 94 3.77 4.16 26.28
CA ASP A 94 3.12 5.17 25.42
C ASP A 94 3.53 6.61 25.82
N ARG A 95 3.71 6.86 27.12
CA ARG A 95 4.19 8.14 27.65
C ARG A 95 5.61 8.45 27.20
N ASN A 96 6.52 7.48 27.26
CA ASN A 96 7.90 7.65 26.82
C ASN A 96 8.01 7.76 25.29
N ASP A 97 7.17 7.01 24.56
CA ASP A 97 7.10 7.11 23.12
C ASP A 97 6.61 8.50 22.68
N ALA A 98 5.57 9.07 23.33
CA ALA A 98 5.13 10.45 23.11
C ALA A 98 6.23 11.48 23.42
N ARG A 99 6.97 11.33 24.54
CA ARG A 99 8.11 12.18 24.89
C ARG A 99 9.20 12.16 23.81
N GLY A 100 9.61 10.96 23.40
CA GLY A 100 10.62 10.78 22.39
C GLY A 100 10.20 11.38 21.04
N MET A 101 8.97 11.17 20.63
CA MET A 101 8.44 11.78 19.41
C MET A 101 8.38 13.31 19.50
N ALA A 102 8.00 13.89 20.64
CA ALA A 102 8.00 15.35 20.84
C ALA A 102 9.40 15.94 20.65
N GLN A 103 10.43 15.28 21.19
CA GLN A 103 11.82 15.71 20.96
C GLN A 103 12.24 15.57 19.49
N MET A 104 11.84 14.49 18.81
CA MET A 104 12.13 14.31 17.38
C MET A 104 11.51 15.43 16.54
N ILE A 105 10.26 15.81 16.85
CA ILE A 105 9.54 16.90 16.17
C ILE A 105 10.21 18.24 16.41
N ARG A 106 10.57 18.55 17.64
CA ARG A 106 11.29 19.77 18.01
C ARG A 106 12.63 19.89 17.27
N MET A 107 13.40 18.83 17.21
CA MET A 107 14.69 18.81 16.52
C MET A 107 14.57 18.74 14.99
N GLY A 108 13.37 18.58 14.42
CA GLY A 108 13.19 18.33 12.99
C GLY A 108 13.76 16.97 12.52
N TRP A 109 14.07 16.08 13.46
CA TRP A 109 14.68 14.77 13.15
C TRP A 109 13.60 13.70 12.97
N PHE A 110 12.84 13.82 11.91
CA PHE A 110 11.80 12.83 11.54
C PHE A 110 11.65 12.73 10.03
N ARG A 111 10.99 11.67 9.59
CA ARG A 111 10.61 11.50 8.20
C ARG A 111 9.09 11.67 8.08
N PRO A 112 8.63 12.69 7.36
CA PRO A 112 7.20 12.89 7.19
C PRO A 112 6.58 11.84 6.27
N VAL A 113 5.39 11.40 6.63
CA VAL A 113 4.53 10.55 5.79
C VAL A 113 3.43 11.42 5.20
N HIS A 114 3.18 11.26 3.91
CA HIS A 114 2.13 11.98 3.21
C HIS A 114 0.74 11.57 3.72
N ALA A 115 -0.02 12.54 4.20
CA ALA A 115 -1.43 12.35 4.52
C ALA A 115 -2.23 12.29 3.21
N LYS A 116 -2.89 11.16 2.98
CA LYS A 116 -3.64 10.92 1.73
C LYS A 116 -4.98 11.64 1.75
N ALA A 117 -5.43 12.10 0.58
CA ALA A 117 -6.78 12.62 0.40
C ALA A 117 -7.84 11.57 0.81
N ILE A 118 -8.97 12.01 1.36
CA ILE A 118 -10.05 11.12 1.85
C ILE A 118 -10.52 10.18 0.74
N LEU A 119 -10.78 10.69 -0.46
CA LEU A 119 -11.18 9.87 -1.61
C LEU A 119 -10.15 8.77 -1.94
N THR A 120 -8.86 9.09 -1.80
CA THR A 120 -7.79 8.10 -1.99
C THR A 120 -7.79 7.04 -0.90
N GLN A 121 -8.11 7.41 0.34
CA GLN A 121 -8.24 6.46 1.44
C GLN A 121 -9.42 5.51 1.21
N GLU A 122 -10.56 6.00 0.75
CA GLU A 122 -11.75 5.20 0.38
C GLU A 122 -11.43 4.20 -0.74
N ILE A 123 -10.76 4.65 -1.81
CA ILE A 123 -10.31 3.76 -2.89
C ILE A 123 -9.36 2.67 -2.36
N ARG A 124 -8.45 3.01 -1.46
CA ARG A 124 -7.55 2.03 -0.84
C ARG A 124 -8.30 1.02 0.03
N ALA A 125 -9.28 1.47 0.81
CA ALA A 125 -10.14 0.59 1.60
C ALA A 125 -10.91 -0.40 0.70
N LEU A 126 -11.49 0.08 -0.40
CA LEU A 126 -12.17 -0.74 -1.40
C LEU A 126 -11.23 -1.79 -2.02
N LEU A 127 -9.99 -1.40 -2.37
CA LEU A 127 -8.99 -2.32 -2.91
C LEU A 127 -8.57 -3.38 -1.89
N VAL A 128 -8.44 -3.02 -0.61
CA VAL A 128 -8.13 -3.94 0.49
C VAL A 128 -9.28 -4.92 0.70
N ALA A 129 -10.53 -4.44 0.82
CA ALA A 129 -11.71 -5.28 0.99
C ALA A 129 -11.85 -6.29 -0.16
N ARG A 130 -11.76 -5.80 -1.42
CA ARG A 130 -11.78 -6.67 -2.61
C ARG A 130 -10.69 -7.74 -2.56
N LYS A 131 -9.46 -7.39 -2.18
CA LYS A 131 -8.34 -8.32 -2.08
C LYS A 131 -8.58 -9.38 -1.00
N GLN A 132 -9.15 -8.99 0.14
CA GLN A 132 -9.49 -9.92 1.23
C GLN A 132 -10.54 -10.94 0.78
N LEU A 133 -11.62 -10.51 0.10
CA LEU A 133 -12.62 -11.43 -0.43
C LEU A 133 -11.99 -12.41 -1.45
N GLN A 134 -11.10 -11.94 -2.32
CA GLN A 134 -10.38 -12.81 -3.26
C GLN A 134 -9.51 -13.83 -2.54
N ALA A 135 -8.81 -13.43 -1.47
CA ALA A 135 -7.96 -14.32 -0.68
C ALA A 135 -8.82 -15.41 -0.01
N ARG A 136 -9.92 -15.02 0.66
CA ARG A 136 -10.84 -15.97 1.31
C ARG A 136 -11.48 -16.94 0.33
N LEU A 137 -11.85 -16.46 -0.86
CA LEU A 137 -12.35 -17.33 -1.93
C LEU A 137 -11.31 -18.37 -2.34
N ASN A 138 -10.05 -17.98 -2.53
CA ASN A 138 -8.97 -18.90 -2.89
C ASN A 138 -8.67 -19.87 -1.74
N ASP A 139 -8.62 -19.40 -0.49
CA ASP A 139 -8.39 -20.23 0.69
C ASP A 139 -9.47 -21.34 0.82
N LEU A 140 -10.74 -20.96 0.61
CA LEU A 140 -11.88 -21.87 0.66
C LEU A 140 -11.81 -22.93 -0.46
N GLU A 141 -11.47 -22.53 -1.68
CA GLU A 141 -11.28 -23.44 -2.81
C GLU A 141 -10.12 -24.41 -2.57
N LEU A 142 -9.01 -23.94 -2.01
CA LEU A 142 -7.85 -24.75 -1.66
C LEU A 142 -8.15 -25.71 -0.50
N CYS A 143 -8.86 -25.27 0.52
CA CYS A 143 -9.32 -26.09 1.64
C CYS A 143 -10.19 -27.25 1.15
N LEU A 144 -11.21 -26.95 0.34
CA LEU A 144 -12.10 -27.97 -0.22
C LEU A 144 -11.34 -28.98 -1.09
N ARG A 145 -10.40 -28.51 -1.92
CA ARG A 145 -9.49 -29.40 -2.67
C ARG A 145 -8.63 -30.29 -1.77
N GLY A 146 -8.18 -29.75 -0.64
CA GLY A 146 -7.40 -30.48 0.36
C GLY A 146 -8.20 -31.59 1.01
N ILE A 147 -9.42 -31.28 1.48
CA ILE A 147 -10.34 -32.26 2.08
C ILE A 147 -10.64 -33.40 1.10
N LEU A 148 -11.13 -33.07 -0.09
CA LEU A 148 -11.50 -34.06 -1.09
C LEU A 148 -10.32 -34.98 -1.50
N ARG A 149 -9.13 -34.42 -1.54
CA ARG A 149 -7.90 -35.17 -1.86
C ARG A 149 -7.58 -36.23 -0.80
N GLY A 150 -7.91 -35.96 0.48
CA GLY A 150 -7.77 -36.98 1.56
C GLY A 150 -8.61 -38.23 1.34
N PHE A 151 -9.70 -38.13 0.56
CA PHE A 151 -10.56 -39.26 0.15
C PHE A 151 -10.28 -39.75 -1.27
N GLY A 152 -9.14 -39.38 -1.85
CA GLY A 152 -8.77 -39.78 -3.22
C GLY A 152 -9.52 -39.04 -4.34
N LEU A 153 -10.42 -38.11 -4.00
CA LEU A 153 -11.23 -37.33 -4.94
C LEU A 153 -10.43 -36.16 -5.50
N LYS A 154 -10.01 -36.25 -6.75
CA LYS A 154 -9.16 -35.25 -7.40
C LYS A 154 -10.00 -34.32 -8.28
N LEU A 155 -10.09 -33.04 -7.91
CA LEU A 155 -10.78 -32.03 -8.71
C LEU A 155 -10.13 -31.80 -10.08
N GLY A 156 -8.81 -31.93 -10.18
CA GLY A 156 -8.06 -31.58 -11.38
C GLY A 156 -7.99 -30.07 -11.65
N ASP A 157 -7.61 -29.71 -12.87
CA ASP A 157 -7.63 -28.32 -13.33
C ASP A 157 -9.02 -27.98 -13.84
N VAL A 158 -9.79 -27.26 -13.01
CA VAL A 158 -11.18 -26.89 -13.28
C VAL A 158 -11.33 -25.38 -13.27
N GLY A 159 -11.88 -24.85 -14.37
CA GLY A 159 -12.21 -23.43 -14.47
C GLY A 159 -13.26 -23.00 -13.42
N LYS A 160 -13.18 -21.73 -13.00
CA LYS A 160 -14.01 -21.17 -11.91
C LYS A 160 -15.53 -21.41 -12.08
N GLY A 161 -16.04 -21.44 -13.31
CA GLY A 161 -17.47 -21.64 -13.58
C GLY A 161 -17.93 -23.09 -13.42
N ARG A 162 -17.01 -24.07 -13.52
CA ARG A 162 -17.31 -25.51 -13.40
C ARG A 162 -16.96 -26.10 -12.03
N PHE A 163 -16.35 -25.30 -11.15
CA PHE A 163 -15.83 -25.76 -9.86
C PHE A 163 -16.92 -26.42 -8.99
N GLU A 164 -18.04 -25.74 -8.79
CA GLU A 164 -19.15 -26.24 -7.94
C GLU A 164 -19.74 -27.52 -8.47
N ARG A 165 -20.03 -27.56 -9.78
CA ARG A 165 -20.54 -28.76 -10.43
C ARG A 165 -19.58 -29.93 -10.25
N ARG A 166 -18.27 -29.70 -10.46
CA ARG A 166 -17.25 -30.75 -10.35
C ARG A 166 -17.11 -31.27 -8.92
N VAL A 167 -17.23 -30.41 -7.92
CA VAL A 167 -17.24 -30.85 -6.51
C VAL A 167 -18.43 -31.76 -6.26
N ARG A 168 -19.66 -31.37 -6.66
CA ARG A 168 -20.88 -32.18 -6.45
C ARG A 168 -20.79 -33.52 -7.16
N GLU A 169 -20.27 -33.56 -8.40
CA GLU A 169 -20.03 -34.82 -9.12
C GLU A 169 -19.10 -35.74 -8.34
N LEU A 170 -18.06 -35.22 -7.71
CA LEU A 170 -17.06 -36.06 -7.00
C LEU A 170 -17.58 -36.59 -5.66
N VAL A 171 -18.44 -35.88 -4.97
CA VAL A 171 -18.94 -36.27 -3.64
C VAL A 171 -20.25 -37.06 -3.73
N ALA A 172 -20.84 -37.19 -4.92
CA ALA A 172 -22.12 -37.88 -5.13
C ALA A 172 -22.13 -39.29 -4.55
N GLY A 173 -23.14 -39.63 -3.76
CA GLY A 173 -23.30 -40.89 -3.07
C GLY A 173 -22.48 -41.05 -1.78
N GLN A 174 -21.76 -40.01 -1.35
CA GLN A 174 -20.98 -40.00 -0.10
C GLN A 174 -21.59 -38.99 0.88
N ALA A 175 -22.63 -39.39 1.64
CA ALA A 175 -23.47 -38.50 2.45
C ALA A 175 -22.69 -37.50 3.34
N THR A 176 -21.61 -37.96 3.99
CA THR A 176 -20.77 -37.09 4.82
C THR A 176 -20.03 -36.03 3.99
N LEU A 177 -19.50 -36.40 2.81
CA LEU A 177 -18.79 -35.47 1.95
C LEU A 177 -19.76 -34.49 1.26
N GLU A 178 -20.96 -34.91 0.92
CA GLU A 178 -22.02 -34.02 0.43
C GLU A 178 -22.42 -33.01 1.50
N SER A 179 -22.63 -33.46 2.76
CA SER A 179 -23.04 -32.60 3.87
C SER A 179 -21.98 -31.54 4.22
N LEU A 180 -20.69 -31.84 4.08
CA LEU A 180 -19.63 -30.84 4.32
C LEU A 180 -19.36 -29.95 3.08
N ALA A 181 -19.52 -30.47 1.86
CA ALA A 181 -19.22 -29.73 0.64
C ALA A 181 -20.26 -28.62 0.37
N GLU A 182 -21.56 -28.90 0.58
CA GLU A 182 -22.63 -27.95 0.28
C GLU A 182 -22.54 -26.62 1.06
N PRO A 183 -22.30 -26.58 2.39
CA PRO A 183 -22.05 -25.32 3.10
C PRO A 183 -20.86 -24.54 2.56
N MET A 184 -19.76 -25.24 2.22
CA MET A 184 -18.56 -24.60 1.66
C MET A 184 -18.84 -24.04 0.25
N LEU A 185 -19.63 -24.72 -0.58
CA LEU A 185 -20.02 -24.22 -1.89
C LEU A 185 -20.96 -23.01 -1.79
N ARG A 186 -21.89 -22.98 -0.82
CA ARG A 186 -22.74 -21.81 -0.56
C ARG A 186 -21.89 -20.61 -0.11
N ALA A 187 -20.95 -20.81 0.83
CA ALA A 187 -20.02 -19.77 1.28
C ALA A 187 -19.17 -19.24 0.11
N ARG A 188 -18.68 -20.16 -0.76
CA ARG A 188 -17.96 -19.79 -1.98
C ARG A 188 -18.81 -18.93 -2.92
N ALA A 189 -20.05 -19.29 -3.15
CA ALA A 189 -20.96 -18.55 -4.03
C ALA A 189 -21.18 -17.13 -3.50
N ALA A 190 -21.43 -16.97 -2.19
CA ALA A 190 -21.58 -15.69 -1.54
C ALA A 190 -20.28 -14.84 -1.69
N LEU A 191 -19.12 -15.37 -1.30
CA LEU A 191 -17.84 -14.68 -1.46
C LEU A 191 -17.56 -14.23 -2.91
N ARG A 192 -17.92 -15.07 -3.88
CA ARG A 192 -17.77 -14.75 -5.30
C ARG A 192 -18.70 -13.62 -5.75
N GLY A 193 -19.92 -13.60 -5.25
CA GLY A 193 -20.89 -12.53 -5.50
C GLY A 193 -20.39 -11.19 -4.99
N GLU A 194 -19.97 -11.14 -3.73
CA GLU A 194 -19.46 -9.92 -3.10
C GLU A 194 -18.13 -9.45 -3.71
N TYR A 195 -17.21 -10.36 -4.01
CA TYR A 195 -16.02 -10.03 -4.76
C TYR A 195 -16.33 -9.39 -6.11
N ALA A 196 -17.31 -9.93 -6.84
CA ALA A 196 -17.72 -9.39 -8.13
C ALA A 196 -18.37 -8.00 -8.00
N ALA A 197 -19.12 -7.75 -6.92
CA ALA A 197 -19.71 -6.44 -6.63
C ALA A 197 -18.60 -5.39 -6.39
N LEU A 198 -17.67 -5.64 -5.48
CA LEU A 198 -16.55 -4.73 -5.24
C LEU A 198 -15.65 -4.55 -6.47
N HIS A 199 -15.49 -5.60 -7.27
CA HIS A 199 -14.70 -5.50 -8.50
C HIS A 199 -15.37 -4.60 -9.54
N ARG A 200 -16.70 -4.68 -9.70
CA ARG A 200 -17.44 -3.77 -10.58
C ARG A 200 -17.33 -2.33 -10.13
N GLU A 201 -17.38 -2.08 -8.82
CA GLU A 201 -17.20 -0.73 -8.27
C GLU A 201 -15.82 -0.16 -8.58
N VAL A 202 -14.75 -0.94 -8.39
CA VAL A 202 -13.39 -0.53 -8.80
C VAL A 202 -13.34 -0.21 -10.30
N LEU A 203 -13.96 -1.03 -11.15
CA LEU A 203 -13.99 -0.78 -12.59
C LEU A 203 -14.77 0.49 -12.94
N ARG A 204 -15.86 0.81 -12.22
CA ARG A 204 -16.62 2.04 -12.38
C ARG A 204 -15.75 3.27 -12.08
N ILE A 205 -15.03 3.25 -10.96
CA ILE A 205 -14.09 4.32 -10.59
C ILE A 205 -13.04 4.52 -11.70
N VAL A 206 -12.41 3.44 -12.15
CA VAL A 206 -11.35 3.50 -13.17
C VAL A 206 -11.84 4.05 -14.51
N ARG A 207 -13.06 3.68 -14.95
CA ARG A 207 -13.65 4.17 -16.21
C ARG A 207 -13.84 5.68 -16.19
N ASN A 208 -14.19 6.24 -15.04
CA ASN A 208 -14.45 7.68 -14.89
C ASN A 208 -13.19 8.49 -14.55
N ASP A 209 -12.05 7.84 -14.40
CA ASP A 209 -10.79 8.47 -13.99
C ASP A 209 -9.84 8.63 -15.18
N ALA A 210 -9.58 9.86 -15.59
CA ALA A 210 -8.70 10.17 -16.72
C ALA A 210 -7.25 9.72 -16.50
N VAL A 211 -6.75 9.80 -15.24
CA VAL A 211 -5.40 9.35 -14.90
C VAL A 211 -5.32 7.84 -15.04
N CYS A 212 -6.26 7.08 -14.48
CA CYS A 212 -6.29 5.63 -14.64
C CYS A 212 -6.34 5.19 -16.10
N ARG A 213 -7.18 5.86 -16.94
CA ARG A 213 -7.24 5.56 -18.38
C ARG A 213 -5.87 5.79 -19.05
N ARG A 214 -5.20 6.89 -18.74
CA ARG A 214 -3.86 7.19 -19.24
C ARG A 214 -2.83 6.14 -18.81
N LEU A 215 -2.82 5.74 -17.56
CA LEU A 215 -1.92 4.70 -17.04
C LEU A 215 -2.15 3.35 -17.73
N MET A 216 -3.40 3.04 -18.09
CA MET A 216 -3.76 1.80 -18.79
C MET A 216 -3.28 1.75 -20.24
N THR A 217 -2.79 2.85 -20.82
CA THR A 217 -2.11 2.82 -22.15
C THR A 217 -0.79 2.04 -22.08
N VAL A 218 -0.20 1.86 -20.89
CA VAL A 218 1.02 1.09 -20.68
C VAL A 218 0.74 -0.42 -20.82
N PRO A 219 1.45 -1.15 -21.69
CA PRO A 219 1.24 -2.58 -21.86
C PRO A 219 1.40 -3.36 -20.55
N GLY A 220 0.43 -4.22 -20.25
CA GLY A 220 0.40 -5.00 -19.02
C GLY A 220 -0.23 -4.30 -17.81
N VAL A 221 -0.57 -3.02 -17.94
CA VAL A 221 -1.24 -2.25 -16.90
C VAL A 221 -2.75 -2.29 -17.13
N GLY A 222 -3.46 -3.04 -16.29
CA GLY A 222 -4.93 -3.08 -16.27
C GLY A 222 -5.51 -2.17 -15.18
N ALA A 223 -6.85 -2.15 -15.08
CA ALA A 223 -7.60 -1.30 -14.15
C ALA A 223 -7.09 -1.37 -12.70
N ILE A 224 -6.88 -2.58 -12.19
CA ILE A 224 -6.42 -2.78 -10.80
C ILE A 224 -5.01 -2.21 -10.59
N VAL A 225 -4.11 -2.39 -11.56
CA VAL A 225 -2.75 -1.83 -11.48
C VAL A 225 -2.79 -0.30 -11.47
N ALA A 226 -3.55 0.28 -12.41
CA ALA A 226 -3.67 1.72 -12.57
C ALA A 226 -4.22 2.39 -11.29
N VAL A 227 -5.35 1.93 -10.78
CA VAL A 227 -5.97 2.52 -9.60
C VAL A 227 -5.17 2.27 -8.32
N THR A 228 -4.54 1.09 -8.17
CA THR A 228 -3.67 0.81 -7.02
C THR A 228 -2.45 1.73 -7.02
N PHE A 229 -1.83 1.92 -8.18
CA PHE A 229 -0.70 2.83 -8.33
C PHE A 229 -1.11 4.28 -8.05
N LYS A 230 -2.22 4.76 -8.65
CA LYS A 230 -2.74 6.11 -8.42
C LYS A 230 -3.02 6.34 -6.93
N ALA A 231 -3.77 5.45 -6.29
CA ALA A 231 -4.12 5.58 -4.88
C ALA A 231 -2.90 5.48 -3.92
N ALA A 232 -1.81 4.87 -4.34
CA ALA A 232 -0.59 4.81 -3.55
C ALA A 232 0.27 6.08 -3.70
N VAL A 233 0.34 6.63 -4.90
CA VAL A 233 1.03 7.89 -5.19
C VAL A 233 0.24 9.07 -4.65
N ASP A 234 -1.08 9.11 -4.86
CA ASP A 234 -2.03 10.15 -4.45
C ASP A 234 -1.83 11.48 -5.20
N ASP A 235 -0.70 12.12 -5.01
CA ASP A 235 -0.25 13.33 -5.72
C ASP A 235 1.12 13.06 -6.38
N PRO A 236 1.25 13.19 -7.71
CA PRO A 236 2.52 13.01 -8.39
C PRO A 236 3.51 14.14 -8.06
N GLY A 237 3.05 15.34 -7.75
CA GLY A 237 3.88 16.51 -7.44
C GLY A 237 4.75 16.34 -6.18
N ARG A 238 4.40 15.41 -5.31
CA ARG A 238 5.19 15.11 -4.09
C ARG A 238 6.56 14.48 -4.37
N PHE A 239 6.80 14.01 -5.59
CA PHE A 239 8.09 13.43 -5.97
C PHE A 239 8.89 14.40 -6.85
N LYS A 240 10.05 14.83 -6.36
CA LYS A 240 10.95 15.71 -7.10
C LYS A 240 11.38 15.10 -8.44
N HIS A 241 11.55 13.77 -8.47
CA HIS A 241 11.92 13.03 -9.68
C HIS A 241 11.15 11.72 -9.78
N SER A 242 10.66 11.37 -10.97
CA SER A 242 9.96 10.10 -11.23
C SER A 242 10.77 8.86 -10.82
N ARG A 243 12.11 8.93 -10.86
CA ARG A 243 12.99 7.82 -10.42
C ARG A 243 12.84 7.47 -8.94
N ASP A 244 12.41 8.41 -8.11
CA ASP A 244 12.30 8.25 -6.66
C ASP A 244 11.11 7.37 -6.28
N VAL A 245 10.09 7.28 -7.14
CA VAL A 245 8.91 6.43 -6.96
C VAL A 245 9.27 4.95 -6.82
N GLY A 246 10.28 4.50 -7.57
CA GLY A 246 10.78 3.12 -7.44
C GLY A 246 11.39 2.81 -6.08
N ALA A 247 12.10 3.78 -5.49
CA ALA A 247 12.66 3.67 -4.15
C ALA A 247 11.56 3.76 -3.07
N HIS A 248 10.60 4.68 -3.23
CA HIS A 248 9.45 4.85 -2.35
C HIS A 248 8.64 3.55 -2.20
N PHE A 249 8.45 2.81 -3.28
CA PHE A 249 7.79 1.50 -3.24
C PHE A 249 8.74 0.32 -2.92
N GLY A 250 9.98 0.59 -2.54
CA GLY A 250 10.93 -0.45 -2.14
C GLY A 250 11.33 -1.43 -3.25
N LEU A 251 11.33 -0.96 -4.50
CA LEU A 251 11.76 -1.72 -5.68
C LEU A 251 13.26 -1.52 -6.01
N THR A 252 13.98 -0.76 -5.18
CA THR A 252 15.43 -0.57 -5.27
C THR A 252 16.16 -1.54 -4.36
N PRO A 253 17.35 -2.02 -4.75
CA PRO A 253 18.19 -2.86 -3.90
C PRO A 253 18.57 -2.15 -2.58
N LYS A 254 18.68 -2.93 -1.51
CA LYS A 254 19.38 -2.48 -0.31
C LYS A 254 20.88 -2.39 -0.64
N ARG A 255 21.52 -1.35 -0.14
CA ARG A 255 22.98 -1.19 -0.23
C ARG A 255 23.56 -1.20 1.17
N HIS A 256 24.58 -2.00 1.38
CA HIS A 256 25.41 -2.01 2.58
C HIS A 256 26.81 -1.58 2.16
N GLN A 257 27.20 -0.43 2.65
CA GLN A 257 28.53 0.11 2.42
C GLN A 257 29.15 0.43 3.78
N SER A 258 30.29 -0.20 4.03
CA SER A 258 31.10 0.05 5.23
C SER A 258 32.55 -0.13 4.85
N GLY A 259 33.36 0.93 4.95
CA GLY A 259 34.73 0.95 4.48
C GLY A 259 34.81 0.54 3.01
N GLU A 260 35.65 -0.45 2.71
CA GLU A 260 35.86 -0.98 1.35
C GLU A 260 34.77 -1.94 0.87
N VAL A 261 33.85 -2.36 1.76
CA VAL A 261 32.79 -3.31 1.44
C VAL A 261 31.56 -2.59 0.90
N ASP A 262 31.22 -2.80 -0.38
CA ASP A 262 29.98 -2.34 -1.01
C ASP A 262 29.18 -3.53 -1.53
N ARG A 263 28.08 -3.88 -0.87
CA ARG A 263 27.23 -5.01 -1.23
C ARG A 263 25.81 -4.56 -1.56
N SER A 264 25.35 -4.93 -2.76
CA SER A 264 23.95 -4.80 -3.18
C SER A 264 23.16 -6.07 -2.85
N GLY A 265 22.13 -5.92 -2.03
CA GLY A 265 21.21 -7.01 -1.66
C GLY A 265 19.96 -7.09 -2.53
N HIS A 266 18.95 -7.80 -2.01
CA HIS A 266 17.60 -7.80 -2.59
C HIS A 266 16.95 -6.42 -2.47
N ILE A 267 15.81 -6.23 -3.18
CA ILE A 267 15.01 -5.00 -3.05
C ILE A 267 14.64 -4.75 -1.58
N SER A 268 14.55 -3.46 -1.20
CA SER A 268 14.33 -3.06 0.19
C SER A 268 12.98 -3.52 0.75
N LYS A 269 11.98 -3.71 -0.12
CA LYS A 269 10.58 -4.03 0.23
C LYS A 269 9.94 -3.00 1.18
N THR A 270 10.50 -1.81 1.28
CA THR A 270 9.88 -0.68 1.99
C THR A 270 8.63 -0.20 1.27
N GLY A 271 7.78 0.57 1.94
CA GLY A 271 6.56 1.12 1.35
C GLY A 271 5.49 0.07 1.01
N ASP A 272 4.60 0.42 0.10
CA ASP A 272 3.36 -0.32 -0.17
C ASP A 272 3.59 -1.67 -0.87
N ALA A 273 3.29 -2.77 -0.17
CA ALA A 273 3.43 -4.12 -0.69
C ALA A 273 2.42 -4.44 -1.80
N GLN A 274 1.23 -3.84 -1.77
CA GLN A 274 0.20 -4.08 -2.79
C GLN A 274 0.63 -3.48 -4.14
N VAL A 275 1.22 -2.28 -4.12
CA VAL A 275 1.78 -1.66 -5.33
C VAL A 275 2.90 -2.53 -5.92
N ARG A 276 3.82 -3.03 -5.09
CA ARG A 276 4.87 -3.94 -5.59
C ARG A 276 4.30 -5.18 -6.27
N THR A 277 3.26 -5.77 -5.68
CA THR A 277 2.59 -6.95 -6.23
C THR A 277 1.97 -6.64 -7.59
N VAL A 278 1.15 -5.60 -7.71
CA VAL A 278 0.47 -5.29 -8.97
C VAL A 278 1.45 -4.82 -10.06
N LEU A 279 2.53 -4.12 -9.71
CA LEU A 279 3.58 -3.77 -10.67
C LEU A 279 4.38 -5.00 -11.14
N PHE A 280 4.61 -5.98 -10.26
CA PHE A 280 5.24 -7.23 -10.65
C PHE A 280 4.33 -8.05 -11.57
N GLU A 281 3.02 -8.08 -11.31
CA GLU A 281 2.03 -8.72 -12.18
C GLU A 281 1.96 -8.02 -13.55
N ALA A 282 1.95 -6.68 -13.57
CA ALA A 282 2.01 -5.91 -14.82
C ALA A 282 3.28 -6.22 -15.63
N ALA A 283 4.43 -6.29 -14.96
CA ALA A 283 5.69 -6.69 -15.57
C ALA A 283 5.64 -8.13 -16.12
N HIS A 284 5.00 -9.05 -15.39
CA HIS A 284 4.79 -10.42 -15.85
C HIS A 284 3.94 -10.47 -17.12
N VAL A 285 2.81 -9.77 -17.13
CA VAL A 285 1.91 -9.70 -18.29
C VAL A 285 2.63 -9.08 -19.48
N MET A 286 3.35 -7.96 -19.28
CA MET A 286 4.12 -7.30 -20.35
C MET A 286 5.15 -8.25 -20.98
N LEU A 287 5.90 -8.99 -20.18
CA LEU A 287 6.94 -9.88 -20.69
C LEU A 287 6.38 -11.12 -21.40
N LEU A 288 5.33 -11.74 -20.87
CA LEU A 288 4.90 -13.07 -21.30
C LEU A 288 3.61 -13.09 -22.13
N ARG A 289 2.74 -12.06 -22.01
CA ARG A 289 1.42 -12.07 -22.65
C ARG A 289 1.26 -11.02 -23.71
N VAL A 290 1.90 -9.86 -23.60
CA VAL A 290 1.81 -8.80 -24.60
C VAL A 290 2.61 -9.21 -25.81
N GLN A 291 1.98 -9.31 -26.99
CA GLN A 291 2.67 -9.70 -28.22
C GLN A 291 3.45 -8.54 -28.84
N ARG A 292 2.85 -7.35 -28.88
CA ARG A 292 3.47 -6.16 -29.45
C ARG A 292 4.74 -5.77 -28.71
N PHE A 293 5.81 -5.53 -29.45
CA PHE A 293 7.09 -5.09 -28.90
C PHE A 293 7.09 -3.61 -28.56
N SER A 294 7.82 -3.28 -27.50
CA SER A 294 8.16 -1.90 -27.13
C SER A 294 9.62 -1.87 -26.65
N ALA A 295 10.24 -0.68 -26.68
CA ALA A 295 11.60 -0.49 -26.18
C ALA A 295 11.76 -0.97 -24.72
N LEU A 296 10.71 -0.78 -23.90
CA LEU A 296 10.66 -1.24 -22.51
C LEU A 296 10.66 -2.76 -22.40
N LYS A 297 9.85 -3.45 -23.22
CA LYS A 297 9.82 -4.92 -23.28
C LYS A 297 11.15 -5.48 -23.77
N ALA A 298 11.72 -4.91 -24.83
CA ALA A 298 13.01 -5.34 -25.38
C ALA A 298 14.14 -5.21 -24.35
N TRP A 299 14.16 -4.11 -23.59
CA TRP A 299 15.11 -3.93 -22.49
C TRP A 299 14.92 -5.00 -21.40
N ALA A 300 13.70 -5.28 -21.00
CA ALA A 300 13.43 -6.28 -19.95
C ALA A 300 13.79 -7.70 -20.38
N LEU A 301 13.61 -8.04 -21.68
CA LEU A 301 14.04 -9.31 -22.23
C LEU A 301 15.58 -9.45 -22.24
N ARG A 302 16.34 -8.37 -22.51
CA ARG A 302 17.80 -8.39 -22.37
C ARG A 302 18.22 -8.67 -20.91
N VAL A 303 17.56 -8.04 -19.94
CA VAL A 303 17.79 -8.33 -18.50
C VAL A 303 17.43 -9.79 -18.18
N ALA A 304 16.37 -10.33 -18.77
CA ALA A 304 15.96 -11.73 -18.54
C ALA A 304 17.02 -12.72 -19.04
N ARG A 305 17.66 -12.45 -20.18
CA ARG A 305 18.75 -13.28 -20.73
C ARG A 305 19.97 -13.35 -19.80
N THR A 306 20.33 -12.23 -19.16
CA THR A 306 21.56 -12.15 -18.34
C THR A 306 21.34 -12.44 -16.87
N ARG A 307 20.17 -12.09 -16.32
CA ARG A 307 19.88 -12.15 -14.88
C ARG A 307 18.71 -13.06 -14.48
N GLY A 308 18.08 -13.70 -15.47
CA GLY A 308 16.93 -14.57 -15.30
C GLY A 308 15.60 -13.82 -15.20
N LEU A 309 14.51 -14.53 -15.50
CA LEU A 309 13.18 -13.97 -15.66
C LEU A 309 12.62 -13.32 -14.37
N LYS A 310 12.89 -13.91 -13.19
CA LYS A 310 12.41 -13.37 -11.90
C LYS A 310 13.00 -11.98 -11.64
N ARG A 311 14.31 -11.81 -11.84
CA ARG A 311 14.99 -10.51 -11.65
C ARG A 311 14.57 -9.49 -12.69
N ALA A 312 14.35 -9.93 -13.94
CA ALA A 312 13.84 -9.06 -15.02
C ALA A 312 12.45 -8.49 -14.69
N LYS A 313 11.53 -9.30 -14.15
CA LYS A 313 10.20 -8.83 -13.73
C LYS A 313 10.30 -7.75 -12.64
N VAL A 314 11.16 -7.95 -11.64
CA VAL A 314 11.38 -6.95 -10.57
C VAL A 314 11.99 -5.66 -11.13
N ALA A 315 12.98 -5.77 -12.00
CA ALA A 315 13.60 -4.62 -12.64
C ALA A 315 12.61 -3.85 -13.53
N LEU A 316 11.74 -4.59 -14.26
CA LEU A 316 10.68 -4.02 -15.06
C LEU A 316 9.59 -3.37 -14.19
N ALA A 317 9.20 -3.98 -13.07
CA ALA A 317 8.26 -3.39 -12.12
C ALA A 317 8.76 -2.03 -11.59
N ARG A 318 10.06 -1.91 -11.29
CA ARG A 318 10.69 -0.63 -10.94
C ARG A 318 10.59 0.38 -12.08
N LYS A 319 10.92 -0.01 -13.31
CA LYS A 319 10.79 0.89 -14.47
C LYS A 319 9.34 1.27 -14.75
N LEU A 320 8.39 0.34 -14.58
CA LEU A 320 6.96 0.65 -14.70
C LEU A 320 6.53 1.72 -13.69
N ALA A 321 6.97 1.65 -12.43
CA ALA A 321 6.68 2.70 -11.44
C ALA A 321 7.13 4.09 -11.94
N VAL A 322 8.34 4.18 -12.52
CA VAL A 322 8.88 5.42 -13.08
C VAL A 322 8.08 5.90 -14.30
N VAL A 323 7.75 4.99 -15.20
CA VAL A 323 6.98 5.31 -16.40
C VAL A 323 5.57 5.79 -16.05
N LEU A 324 4.87 5.06 -15.20
CA LEU A 324 3.52 5.41 -14.76
C LEU A 324 3.48 6.79 -14.08
N HIS A 325 4.44 7.07 -13.19
CA HIS A 325 4.54 8.38 -12.56
C HIS A 325 4.77 9.49 -13.59
N ARG A 326 5.70 9.28 -14.53
CA ARG A 326 6.00 10.26 -15.55
C ARG A 326 4.79 10.56 -16.44
N LEU A 327 4.11 9.52 -16.93
CA LEU A 327 2.90 9.68 -17.73
C LEU A 327 1.81 10.45 -17.00
N TRP A 328 1.70 10.25 -15.68
CA TRP A 328 0.76 11.01 -14.86
C TRP A 328 1.18 12.46 -14.70
N ALA A 329 2.43 12.72 -14.30
CA ALA A 329 2.94 14.07 -14.09
C ALA A 329 2.96 14.91 -15.38
N ASP A 330 3.37 14.31 -16.51
CA ASP A 330 3.50 15.00 -17.80
C ASP A 330 2.15 15.06 -18.58
N GLY A 331 1.11 14.37 -18.11
CA GLY A 331 -0.17 14.30 -18.80
C GLY A 331 -0.15 13.51 -20.13
N THR A 332 0.88 12.70 -20.39
CA THR A 332 1.11 12.01 -21.65
C THR A 332 0.72 10.53 -21.61
N GLU A 333 0.60 9.90 -22.80
CA GLU A 333 0.31 8.49 -22.96
C GLU A 333 1.56 7.66 -23.30
N PHE A 334 1.45 6.33 -23.20
CA PHE A 334 2.55 5.43 -23.49
C PHE A 334 2.89 5.40 -24.98
N ARG A 335 4.16 5.65 -25.31
CA ARG A 335 4.69 5.59 -26.67
C ARG A 335 5.36 4.24 -26.93
N TRP A 336 4.92 3.56 -27.98
CA TRP A 336 5.41 2.23 -28.35
C TRP A 336 6.78 2.23 -29.00
N SER A 337 7.09 3.23 -29.85
CA SER A 337 8.36 3.42 -30.55
C SER A 337 8.97 4.79 -30.24
N ARG A 338 10.28 4.93 -30.46
CA ARG A 338 10.97 6.22 -30.35
C ARG A 338 10.64 7.18 -31.51
N GLU A 339 10.28 6.66 -32.67
CA GLU A 339 10.01 7.45 -33.90
C GLU A 339 8.75 8.31 -33.78
N ALA A 340 7.79 7.93 -32.96
CA ALA A 340 6.63 8.78 -32.66
C ALA A 340 6.95 10.07 -31.87
N ALA A 341 8.21 10.31 -31.53
CA ALA A 341 8.66 11.50 -30.81
C ALA A 341 9.21 12.63 -31.70
N ALA A 342 9.43 12.36 -32.98
CA ALA A 342 10.01 13.31 -33.92
C ALA A 342 8.96 14.02 -34.78
N SER A 343 7.66 13.66 -34.68
CA SER A 343 6.56 14.17 -35.46
C SER A 343 5.45 14.86 -34.66
N ALA A 344 5.78 15.41 -33.51
CA ALA A 344 4.85 16.23 -32.70
C ALA A 344 5.52 17.53 -32.23
#